data_d6f2615686a345a6889b38bb6f912e63
#
_entry.id   d6f2615686a345a6889b38bb6f912e63
#
_cell.length_a   1.000
_cell.length_b   1.000
_cell.length_c   1.000
_cell.angle_alpha   90.00
_cell.angle_beta   90.00
_cell.angle_gamma   90.00
#
_symmetry.space_group_name_H-M   'P 1'
#
loop_
_entity.id
_entity.type
_entity.pdbx_description
1 polymer ?
#
loop_
_entity_poly.entity_id
_entity_poly.type
_entity_poly.pdbx_seq_one_letter_code
_entity_poly.pdbx_strand_id
1 'polypeptide(L)'
;MTRHLLSPVTLLVLLPQLATAAPPASASRGASLFQQRCSVCHTVESGAGGGQGPNLRGVVGRKAARTDFADSPALTRWGRTWTPELLGKYLTNPGALVPGTTMVVRVPDRRDRADIVAYLGSLKAAPAPAVAAAPDAGVSAAPVVAATPAGTPDGGTGGVLIGAAAFGDWRSDAPGVRRLIRVQDLPPPFATGSAHNSPRVAPRRADARPRAPEGWRVDLFAERLEQPRQIRVAPGGDVFIAETAAGRIRVLRAKAGATRAEQWWTFADGLDGPFGMGFYPPGPSPQWLYVAENNRVVRFPYREGDTSARGRSEVVVAELSPTTGGHTTRDVVFSLDGKRMFVSVGSQSNVAEGIGKKTPEQIRAWESEHGLGATWGYEERRANVLVFDPEGKGGRIFATGLRNCVGMAVHPATGDLWCSTNERDGMGDDLVPDHVTRVKEGAWYGWPWYWLGNNEDSRLKGQRPDLAGKATVPDVLIQSHSASLGMTFREGDGFAAQHGSWNRERRTGYKVIRIPTKDGVPTGEYEDFLTGFVVDQRSVWGRPVGVAVAHDGALLVTEDTNGTVWRVAPAARAASR
;
A
#
# COMPACT_ATOMS: atom_id res chain seq x y z
N MET A 1 -40.10 47.58 -66.92
CA MET A 1 -38.62 47.35 -66.94
C MET A 1 -38.30 46.65 -65.67
N THR A 2 -38.28 45.32 -65.69
CA THR A 2 -38.04 44.47 -64.51
C THR A 2 -36.62 43.86 -64.65
N ARG A 3 -35.71 44.19 -63.80
CA ARG A 3 -34.37 43.63 -63.76
C ARG A 3 -34.34 42.41 -62.82
N HIS A 4 -34.09 41.27 -63.42
CA HIS A 4 -33.74 40.04 -62.65
C HIS A 4 -32.34 40.09 -62.20
N LEU A 5 -32.16 39.98 -60.85
CA LEU A 5 -30.84 39.79 -60.18
C LEU A 5 -30.63 38.28 -60.05
N LEU A 6 -29.59 37.76 -60.72
CA LEU A 6 -29.09 36.40 -60.59
C LEU A 6 -28.11 36.37 -59.38
N SER A 7 -28.43 35.57 -58.35
CA SER A 7 -27.52 35.26 -57.25
C SER A 7 -26.56 34.16 -57.67
N PRO A 8 -25.26 34.23 -57.33
CA PRO A 8 -24.30 33.15 -57.55
C PRO A 8 -24.48 32.03 -56.55
N VAL A 9 -24.66 30.81 -57.02
CA VAL A 9 -24.64 29.57 -56.22
C VAL A 9 -23.18 29.23 -55.97
N THR A 10 -22.74 29.37 -54.69
CA THR A 10 -21.39 28.95 -54.26
C THR A 10 -21.42 27.43 -54.04
N LEU A 11 -20.74 26.70 -54.91
CA LEU A 11 -20.53 25.25 -54.82
C LEU A 11 -19.49 24.97 -53.73
N LEU A 12 -19.93 24.48 -52.56
CA LEU A 12 -19.07 24.06 -51.45
C LEU A 12 -18.50 22.68 -51.80
N VAL A 13 -17.23 22.64 -52.24
CA VAL A 13 -16.50 21.38 -52.44
C VAL A 13 -16.07 20.84 -51.09
N LEU A 14 -16.74 19.82 -50.58
CA LEU A 14 -16.29 19.02 -49.42
C LEU A 14 -15.10 18.16 -49.87
N LEU A 15 -13.89 18.60 -49.48
CA LEU A 15 -12.70 17.75 -49.54
C LEU A 15 -12.82 16.65 -48.46
N PRO A 16 -12.63 15.37 -48.80
CA PRO A 16 -12.58 14.31 -47.78
C PRO A 16 -11.38 14.55 -46.87
N GLN A 17 -11.62 14.73 -45.56
CA GLN A 17 -10.58 14.69 -44.56
C GLN A 17 -9.96 13.30 -44.57
N LEU A 18 -8.73 13.18 -45.07
CA LEU A 18 -7.90 12.01 -44.91
C LEU A 18 -7.70 11.79 -43.39
N ALA A 19 -8.39 10.78 -42.86
CA ALA A 19 -8.16 10.30 -41.52
C ALA A 19 -6.68 9.84 -41.44
N THR A 20 -5.82 10.64 -40.81
CA THR A 20 -4.44 10.25 -40.54
C THR A 20 -4.47 9.02 -39.67
N ALA A 21 -3.97 7.89 -40.20
CA ALA A 21 -3.83 6.66 -39.42
C ALA A 21 -3.00 6.96 -38.18
N ALA A 22 -3.49 6.48 -37.02
CA ALA A 22 -2.74 6.63 -35.77
C ALA A 22 -1.33 6.03 -35.95
N PRO A 23 -0.29 6.69 -35.45
CA PRO A 23 1.08 6.19 -35.58
C PRO A 23 1.19 4.78 -34.96
N PRO A 24 2.06 3.90 -35.50
CA PRO A 24 2.23 2.55 -34.98
C PRO A 24 2.65 2.54 -33.51
N ALA A 25 2.28 1.48 -32.80
CA ALA A 25 2.65 1.31 -31.40
C ALA A 25 4.16 1.22 -31.20
N SER A 26 4.67 1.92 -30.20
CA SER A 26 6.10 2.05 -29.90
C SER A 26 6.51 1.19 -28.70
N ALA A 27 7.29 0.15 -28.93
CA ALA A 27 7.83 -0.69 -27.86
C ALA A 27 8.77 0.08 -26.91
N SER A 28 9.54 1.06 -27.41
CA SER A 28 10.43 1.88 -26.57
C SER A 28 9.63 2.80 -25.64
N ARG A 29 8.58 3.46 -26.14
CA ARG A 29 7.65 4.21 -25.28
C ARG A 29 6.89 3.27 -24.33
N GLY A 30 6.54 2.08 -24.79
CA GLY A 30 5.94 1.03 -23.97
C GLY A 30 6.83 0.57 -22.82
N ALA A 31 8.15 0.47 -23.01
CA ALA A 31 9.10 0.19 -21.93
C ALA A 31 9.08 1.28 -20.86
N SER A 32 9.10 2.55 -21.26
CA SER A 32 9.02 3.67 -20.31
C SER A 32 7.68 3.68 -19.55
N LEU A 33 6.58 3.42 -20.24
CA LEU A 33 5.26 3.31 -19.61
C LEU A 33 5.16 2.09 -18.66
N PHE A 34 5.79 0.97 -19.01
CA PHE A 34 5.89 -0.19 -18.14
C PHE A 34 6.63 0.14 -16.86
N GLN A 35 7.79 0.79 -16.94
CA GLN A 35 8.53 1.24 -15.76
C GLN A 35 7.71 2.16 -14.87
N GLN A 36 6.96 3.07 -15.46
CA GLN A 36 6.14 4.02 -14.72
C GLN A 36 4.91 3.40 -14.05
N ARG A 37 4.25 2.42 -14.67
CA ARG A 37 2.90 1.96 -14.27
C ARG A 37 2.82 0.52 -13.82
N CYS A 38 3.79 -0.32 -14.20
CA CYS A 38 3.72 -1.77 -14.02
C CYS A 38 4.85 -2.33 -13.16
N SER A 39 6.04 -1.73 -13.19
CA SER A 39 7.25 -2.24 -12.53
C SER A 39 7.16 -2.29 -11.00
N VAL A 40 6.26 -1.52 -10.40
CA VAL A 40 5.95 -1.60 -8.96
C VAL A 40 5.47 -3.00 -8.55
N CYS A 41 4.73 -3.65 -9.45
CA CYS A 41 4.14 -4.96 -9.18
C CYS A 41 4.75 -6.10 -10.02
N HIS A 42 5.20 -5.79 -11.24
CA HIS A 42 5.64 -6.79 -12.22
C HIS A 42 7.10 -6.62 -12.62
N THR A 43 7.80 -7.73 -12.84
CA THR A 43 9.13 -7.78 -13.41
C THR A 43 9.08 -8.27 -14.86
N VAL A 44 10.15 -8.02 -15.63
CA VAL A 44 10.33 -8.51 -17.00
C VAL A 44 11.74 -9.02 -17.28
N GLU A 45 12.62 -9.05 -16.29
CA GLU A 45 13.97 -9.57 -16.39
C GLU A 45 13.97 -11.09 -16.52
N SER A 46 14.92 -11.62 -17.29
CA SER A 46 15.06 -13.08 -17.44
C SER A 46 15.50 -13.72 -16.12
N GLY A 47 14.77 -14.72 -15.66
CA GLY A 47 15.04 -15.42 -14.40
C GLY A 47 14.62 -14.68 -13.13
N ALA A 48 14.12 -13.44 -13.24
CA ALA A 48 13.55 -12.75 -12.09
C ALA A 48 12.18 -13.34 -11.73
N GLY A 49 11.92 -13.50 -10.44
CA GLY A 49 10.58 -13.81 -9.92
C GLY A 49 9.58 -12.68 -10.19
N GLY A 50 8.31 -12.91 -9.92
CA GLY A 50 7.30 -11.87 -9.89
C GLY A 50 7.46 -10.97 -8.65
N GLY A 51 7.01 -9.70 -8.74
CA GLY A 51 6.87 -8.80 -7.59
C GLY A 51 5.55 -9.05 -6.83
N GLN A 52 4.75 -8.02 -6.67
CA GLN A 52 3.35 -8.17 -6.20
C GLN A 52 2.44 -8.81 -7.27
N GLY A 53 2.88 -8.84 -8.53
CA GLY A 53 2.29 -9.53 -9.67
C GLY A 53 3.32 -10.44 -10.36
N PRO A 54 2.89 -11.31 -11.30
CA PRO A 54 3.79 -12.23 -11.99
C PRO A 54 4.83 -11.53 -12.85
N ASN A 55 5.94 -12.20 -13.16
CA ASN A 55 6.85 -11.77 -14.20
C ASN A 55 6.14 -11.79 -15.57
N LEU A 56 6.20 -10.69 -16.30
CA LEU A 56 5.50 -10.50 -17.57
C LEU A 56 6.36 -10.77 -18.81
N ARG A 57 7.63 -11.19 -18.68
CA ARG A 57 8.43 -11.64 -19.83
C ARG A 57 7.74 -12.82 -20.50
N GLY A 58 7.52 -12.75 -21.81
CA GLY A 58 6.83 -13.78 -22.57
C GLY A 58 5.36 -13.95 -22.20
N VAL A 59 4.70 -12.93 -21.65
CA VAL A 59 3.27 -12.98 -21.32
C VAL A 59 2.40 -13.12 -22.55
N VAL A 60 2.77 -12.54 -23.68
CA VAL A 60 2.06 -12.72 -24.96
C VAL A 60 2.26 -14.14 -25.43
N GLY A 61 1.17 -14.85 -25.67
CA GLY A 61 1.16 -16.28 -26.01
C GLY A 61 1.14 -17.22 -24.80
N ARG A 62 1.30 -16.73 -23.58
CA ARG A 62 1.27 -17.52 -22.35
C ARG A 62 -0.17 -17.70 -21.85
N LYS A 63 -0.50 -18.87 -21.34
CA LYS A 63 -1.78 -19.11 -20.67
C LYS A 63 -1.81 -18.35 -19.34
N ALA A 64 -2.93 -17.72 -19.00
CA ALA A 64 -3.11 -17.05 -17.72
C ALA A 64 -2.89 -18.02 -16.55
N ALA A 65 -2.36 -17.51 -15.44
CA ALA A 65 -2.04 -18.29 -14.24
C ALA A 65 -1.11 -19.51 -14.49
N ARG A 66 -0.20 -19.39 -15.45
CA ARG A 66 0.84 -20.39 -15.76
C ARG A 66 2.24 -19.84 -15.45
N THR A 67 2.44 -19.41 -14.21
CA THR A 67 3.73 -18.95 -13.69
C THR A 67 3.92 -19.52 -12.29
N ASP A 68 5.10 -19.37 -11.74
CA ASP A 68 5.39 -19.70 -10.33
C ASP A 68 4.74 -18.70 -9.35
N PHE A 69 4.03 -17.70 -9.88
CA PHE A 69 3.30 -16.70 -9.11
C PHE A 69 1.92 -17.24 -8.71
N ALA A 70 1.51 -16.96 -7.47
CA ALA A 70 0.17 -17.27 -6.98
C ALA A 70 -0.86 -16.28 -7.56
N ASP A 71 -1.30 -16.55 -8.78
CA ASP A 71 -2.34 -15.76 -9.43
C ASP A 71 -3.66 -15.80 -8.67
N SER A 72 -4.52 -14.80 -8.91
CA SER A 72 -5.86 -14.80 -8.32
C SER A 72 -6.66 -16.04 -8.79
N PRO A 73 -7.52 -16.61 -7.94
CA PRO A 73 -8.40 -17.71 -8.34
C PRO A 73 -9.25 -17.39 -9.56
N ALA A 74 -9.57 -16.09 -9.77
CA ALA A 74 -10.30 -15.63 -10.95
C ALA A 74 -9.48 -15.80 -12.23
N LEU A 75 -8.21 -15.42 -12.24
CA LEU A 75 -7.31 -15.61 -13.39
C LEU A 75 -7.05 -17.10 -13.66
N THR A 76 -6.93 -17.90 -12.61
CA THR A 76 -6.78 -19.36 -12.74
C THR A 76 -8.00 -19.99 -13.41
N ARG A 77 -9.22 -19.63 -12.99
CA ARG A 77 -10.47 -20.10 -13.61
C ARG A 77 -10.65 -19.58 -15.03
N TRP A 78 -10.25 -18.31 -15.27
CA TRP A 78 -10.36 -17.69 -16.59
C TRP A 78 -9.49 -18.39 -17.64
N GLY A 79 -8.26 -18.79 -17.31
CA GLY A 79 -7.41 -19.79 -17.98
C GLY A 79 -7.14 -19.58 -19.48
N ARG A 80 -7.42 -18.40 -20.06
CA ARG A 80 -7.21 -18.10 -21.49
C ARG A 80 -5.76 -17.77 -21.76
N THR A 81 -5.36 -17.88 -23.03
CA THR A 81 -4.03 -17.45 -23.50
C THR A 81 -4.06 -15.95 -23.74
N TRP A 82 -3.04 -15.23 -23.25
CA TRP A 82 -2.88 -13.81 -23.45
C TRP A 82 -2.51 -13.49 -24.89
N THR A 83 -3.41 -12.87 -25.62
CA THR A 83 -3.13 -12.24 -26.91
C THR A 83 -2.93 -10.75 -26.72
N PRO A 84 -2.29 -10.02 -27.67
CA PRO A 84 -2.20 -8.57 -27.61
C PRO A 84 -3.53 -7.87 -27.39
N GLU A 85 -4.61 -8.35 -28.04
CA GLU A 85 -5.95 -7.80 -27.88
C GLU A 85 -6.52 -8.04 -26.48
N LEU A 86 -6.34 -9.26 -25.92
CA LEU A 86 -6.81 -9.56 -24.57
C LEU A 86 -6.05 -8.79 -23.51
N LEU A 87 -4.72 -8.62 -23.68
CA LEU A 87 -3.94 -7.75 -22.81
C LEU A 87 -4.42 -6.30 -22.89
N GLY A 88 -4.68 -5.78 -24.09
CA GLY A 88 -5.25 -4.43 -24.27
C GLY A 88 -6.59 -4.26 -23.57
N LYS A 89 -7.51 -5.24 -23.68
CA LYS A 89 -8.80 -5.25 -22.98
C LYS A 89 -8.62 -5.34 -21.45
N TYR A 90 -7.72 -6.20 -21.00
CA TYR A 90 -7.41 -6.38 -19.58
C TYR A 90 -6.85 -5.09 -18.96
N LEU A 91 -5.91 -4.44 -19.63
CA LEU A 91 -5.34 -3.16 -19.20
C LEU A 91 -6.38 -2.00 -19.23
N THR A 92 -7.44 -2.11 -20.03
CA THR A 92 -8.52 -1.11 -20.01
C THR A 92 -9.31 -1.18 -18.71
N ASN A 93 -9.72 -2.36 -18.31
CA ASN A 93 -10.43 -2.63 -17.06
C ASN A 93 -10.29 -4.11 -16.67
N PRO A 94 -9.33 -4.43 -15.81
CA PRO A 94 -9.06 -5.81 -15.40
C PRO A 94 -10.29 -6.52 -14.81
N GLY A 95 -11.00 -5.85 -13.90
CA GLY A 95 -12.16 -6.42 -13.24
C GLY A 95 -13.36 -6.67 -14.15
N ALA A 96 -13.52 -5.87 -15.23
CA ALA A 96 -14.56 -6.11 -16.22
C ALA A 96 -14.27 -7.31 -17.12
N LEU A 97 -13.00 -7.56 -17.45
CA LEU A 97 -12.61 -8.71 -18.26
C LEU A 97 -12.53 -10.00 -17.45
N VAL A 98 -12.01 -9.91 -16.22
CA VAL A 98 -11.82 -11.05 -15.30
C VAL A 98 -12.36 -10.65 -13.92
N PRO A 99 -13.67 -10.80 -13.68
CA PRO A 99 -14.25 -10.49 -12.38
C PRO A 99 -13.58 -11.27 -11.24
N GLY A 100 -13.18 -10.55 -10.18
CA GLY A 100 -12.45 -11.12 -9.05
C GLY A 100 -10.93 -11.22 -9.25
N THR A 101 -10.37 -10.60 -10.31
CA THR A 101 -8.90 -10.42 -10.41
C THR A 101 -8.40 -9.46 -9.33
N THR A 102 -7.18 -9.72 -8.83
CA THR A 102 -6.51 -8.85 -7.85
C THR A 102 -5.80 -7.66 -8.49
N MET A 103 -5.63 -7.67 -9.82
CA MET A 103 -5.04 -6.54 -10.54
C MET A 103 -6.05 -5.39 -10.67
N VAL A 104 -5.71 -4.24 -10.09
CA VAL A 104 -6.58 -3.05 -10.07
C VAL A 104 -6.11 -1.93 -11.01
N VAL A 105 -4.89 -2.02 -11.54
CA VAL A 105 -4.30 -0.99 -12.40
C VAL A 105 -5.03 -0.93 -13.75
N ARG A 106 -5.48 0.28 -14.11
CA ARG A 106 -6.12 0.57 -15.41
C ARG A 106 -5.23 1.50 -16.23
N VAL A 107 -5.21 1.30 -17.53
CA VAL A 107 -4.53 2.18 -18.49
C VAL A 107 -5.62 2.70 -19.45
N PRO A 108 -6.26 3.84 -19.16
CA PRO A 108 -7.43 4.31 -19.92
C PRO A 108 -7.07 4.82 -21.32
N ASP A 109 -5.85 5.33 -21.52
CA ASP A 109 -5.40 5.80 -22.82
C ASP A 109 -5.15 4.64 -23.81
N ARG A 110 -5.72 4.72 -25.00
CA ARG A 110 -5.64 3.66 -26.01
C ARG A 110 -4.23 3.50 -26.56
N ARG A 111 -3.50 4.60 -26.74
CA ARG A 111 -2.14 4.59 -27.27
C ARG A 111 -1.15 4.03 -26.26
N ASP A 112 -1.27 4.44 -24.99
CA ASP A 112 -0.44 3.91 -23.91
C ASP A 112 -0.59 2.38 -23.78
N ARG A 113 -1.84 1.87 -23.87
CA ARG A 113 -2.07 0.43 -23.86
C ARG A 113 -1.41 -0.28 -25.06
N ALA A 114 -1.55 0.29 -26.25
CA ALA A 114 -0.95 -0.29 -27.44
C ALA A 114 0.60 -0.35 -27.32
N ASP A 115 1.22 0.70 -26.79
CA ASP A 115 2.66 0.79 -26.61
C ASP A 115 3.15 -0.21 -25.52
N ILE A 116 2.45 -0.30 -24.38
CA ILE A 116 2.77 -1.30 -23.34
C ILE A 116 2.64 -2.73 -23.90
N VAL A 117 1.58 -3.02 -24.64
CA VAL A 117 1.37 -4.34 -25.24
C VAL A 117 2.45 -4.65 -26.29
N ALA A 118 2.87 -3.66 -27.10
CA ALA A 118 3.96 -3.82 -28.04
C ALA A 118 5.29 -4.11 -27.32
N TYR A 119 5.57 -3.42 -26.22
CA TYR A 119 6.75 -3.71 -25.38
C TYR A 119 6.70 -5.12 -24.82
N LEU A 120 5.61 -5.52 -24.17
CA LEU A 120 5.45 -6.87 -23.61
C LEU A 120 5.55 -7.95 -24.69
N GLY A 121 5.06 -7.70 -25.89
CA GLY A 121 5.18 -8.58 -27.04
C GLY A 121 6.62 -8.72 -27.58
N SER A 122 7.46 -7.70 -27.41
CA SER A 122 8.88 -7.76 -27.78
C SER A 122 9.73 -8.60 -26.82
N LEU A 123 9.24 -8.87 -25.62
CA LEU A 123 9.94 -9.63 -24.57
C LEU A 123 9.72 -11.14 -24.78
N LYS A 124 10.60 -11.79 -25.52
CA LYS A 124 10.51 -13.25 -25.74
C LYS A 124 10.61 -14.01 -24.41
N ALA A 125 9.88 -15.13 -24.33
CA ALA A 125 10.04 -16.07 -23.21
C ALA A 125 11.52 -16.52 -23.12
N ALA A 126 12.05 -16.63 -21.89
CA ALA A 126 13.33 -17.29 -21.71
C ALA A 126 13.22 -18.75 -22.16
N PRO A 127 14.23 -19.33 -22.81
CA PRO A 127 14.23 -20.75 -23.07
C PRO A 127 14.04 -21.49 -21.73
N ALA A 128 13.16 -22.51 -21.71
CA ALA A 128 13.01 -23.36 -20.56
C ALA A 128 14.38 -23.91 -20.18
N PRO A 129 14.79 -23.93 -18.90
CA PRO A 129 16.00 -24.60 -18.50
C PRO A 129 15.88 -26.05 -18.98
N ALA A 130 16.84 -26.51 -19.79
CA ALA A 130 16.92 -27.91 -20.19
C ALA A 130 16.98 -28.73 -18.90
N VAL A 131 16.00 -29.59 -18.70
CA VAL A 131 16.05 -30.59 -17.64
C VAL A 131 17.21 -31.52 -18.00
N ALA A 132 18.39 -31.21 -17.47
CA ALA A 132 19.50 -32.13 -17.50
C ALA A 132 19.08 -33.34 -16.65
N ALA A 133 18.93 -34.49 -17.29
CA ALA A 133 18.81 -35.74 -16.57
C ALA A 133 20.03 -35.84 -15.65
N ALA A 134 19.80 -35.87 -14.36
CA ALA A 134 20.83 -36.06 -13.36
C ALA A 134 21.38 -37.48 -13.55
N PRO A 135 22.70 -37.69 -13.67
CA PRO A 135 23.27 -39.02 -13.54
C PRO A 135 23.10 -39.46 -12.08
N ASP A 136 22.66 -40.70 -11.90
CA ASP A 136 22.67 -41.41 -10.63
C ASP A 136 24.10 -41.44 -10.08
N ALA A 137 24.40 -40.52 -9.20
CA ALA A 137 25.62 -40.54 -8.39
C ALA A 137 25.18 -40.69 -6.93
N GLY A 138 25.37 -41.89 -6.40
CA GLY A 138 25.21 -42.16 -4.98
C GLY A 138 26.05 -41.22 -4.15
N VAL A 139 25.41 -40.28 -3.50
CA VAL A 139 26.06 -39.41 -2.51
C VAL A 139 25.87 -40.03 -1.15
N SER A 140 26.97 -40.57 -0.64
CA SER A 140 27.16 -40.93 0.77
C SER A 140 26.78 -39.74 1.64
N ALA A 141 25.78 -39.91 2.49
CA ALA A 141 25.34 -38.92 3.46
C ALA A 141 26.46 -38.68 4.49
N ALA A 142 27.09 -37.52 4.40
CA ALA A 142 27.84 -37.00 5.54
C ALA A 142 26.82 -36.59 6.64
N PRO A 143 27.12 -36.80 7.93
CA PRO A 143 26.19 -36.52 9.00
C PRO A 143 25.91 -35.02 9.04
N VAL A 144 24.67 -34.65 8.80
CA VAL A 144 24.13 -33.33 9.11
C VAL A 144 24.24 -33.17 10.63
N VAL A 145 25.16 -32.35 11.08
CA VAL A 145 25.14 -31.87 12.46
C VAL A 145 23.82 -31.16 12.67
N ALA A 146 22.94 -31.81 13.42
CA ALA A 146 21.67 -31.21 13.82
C ALA A 146 21.99 -29.94 14.59
N ALA A 147 21.71 -28.80 13.97
CA ALA A 147 21.67 -27.54 14.70
C ALA A 147 20.63 -27.74 15.80
N THR A 148 21.06 -27.69 17.03
CA THR A 148 20.22 -27.68 18.22
C THR A 148 19.13 -26.62 17.98
N PRO A 149 17.83 -26.92 18.16
CA PRO A 149 16.81 -25.91 18.07
C PRO A 149 17.17 -24.85 19.12
N ALA A 150 17.36 -23.62 18.67
CA ALA A 150 17.46 -22.49 19.55
C ALA A 150 16.24 -22.56 20.48
N GLY A 151 16.50 -22.63 21.78
CA GLY A 151 15.46 -22.79 22.79
C GLY A 151 14.32 -21.82 22.53
N THR A 152 13.11 -22.28 22.67
CA THR A 152 11.92 -21.45 22.84
C THR A 152 12.30 -20.31 23.78
N PRO A 153 12.12 -19.04 23.40
CA PRO A 153 12.31 -17.98 24.38
C PRO A 153 11.32 -18.23 25.49
N ASP A 154 11.85 -18.44 26.68
CA ASP A 154 11.06 -18.49 27.90
C ASP A 154 10.14 -17.27 27.90
N GLY A 155 8.84 -17.47 28.12
CA GLY A 155 7.83 -16.42 28.26
C GLY A 155 8.01 -15.59 29.53
N GLY A 156 9.26 -15.23 29.85
CA GLY A 156 9.63 -14.33 30.91
C GLY A 156 9.64 -12.89 30.43
N THR A 157 9.16 -11.95 31.22
CA THR A 157 9.17 -10.49 31.13
C THR A 157 10.47 -9.97 30.49
N GLY A 158 10.52 -9.99 29.13
CA GLY A 158 11.73 -10.02 28.36
C GLY A 158 12.22 -8.66 27.97
N GLY A 159 13.53 -8.55 27.89
CA GLY A 159 14.25 -7.40 27.37
C GLY A 159 13.84 -7.07 25.92
N VAL A 160 14.18 -5.85 25.50
CA VAL A 160 14.02 -5.39 24.12
C VAL A 160 15.05 -6.07 23.24
N LEU A 161 14.65 -6.68 22.13
CA LEU A 161 15.55 -7.21 21.11
C LEU A 161 16.25 -6.05 20.38
N ILE A 162 17.56 -6.07 20.31
CA ILE A 162 18.41 -5.04 19.67
C ILE A 162 19.41 -5.69 18.72
N GLY A 163 20.02 -4.89 17.84
CA GLY A 163 21.02 -5.37 16.87
C GLY A 163 20.45 -6.51 16.01
N ALA A 164 21.26 -7.54 15.75
CA ALA A 164 20.86 -8.68 14.91
C ALA A 164 19.60 -9.41 15.40
N ALA A 165 19.35 -9.46 16.70
CA ALA A 165 18.17 -10.11 17.28
C ALA A 165 16.86 -9.40 16.91
N ALA A 166 16.88 -8.10 16.59
CA ALA A 166 15.73 -7.33 16.18
C ALA A 166 15.25 -7.68 14.76
N PHE A 167 16.09 -8.30 13.91
CA PHE A 167 15.82 -8.64 12.52
C PHE A 167 15.23 -10.06 12.30
N GLY A 168 14.71 -10.71 13.32
CA GLY A 168 14.08 -12.03 13.24
C GLY A 168 13.01 -12.17 12.15
N ASP A 169 12.42 -13.34 12.06
CA ASP A 169 11.34 -13.64 11.12
C ASP A 169 10.05 -14.05 11.87
N TRP A 170 8.98 -14.36 11.13
CA TRP A 170 7.68 -14.71 11.69
C TRP A 170 7.70 -15.81 12.77
N ARG A 171 8.75 -16.67 12.81
CA ARG A 171 8.87 -17.73 13.81
C ARG A 171 9.24 -17.20 15.20
N SER A 172 9.88 -16.03 15.23
CA SER A 172 10.19 -15.31 16.46
C SER A 172 9.11 -14.28 16.85
N ASP A 173 8.04 -14.15 16.06
CA ASP A 173 6.94 -13.23 16.35
C ASP A 173 5.98 -13.84 17.37
N ALA A 174 5.81 -13.15 18.49
CA ALA A 174 4.83 -13.49 19.50
C ALA A 174 4.33 -12.20 20.19
N PRO A 175 3.08 -12.19 20.67
CA PRO A 175 2.58 -11.06 21.43
C PRO A 175 3.50 -10.74 22.61
N GLY A 176 3.87 -9.44 22.77
CA GLY A 176 4.77 -8.97 23.82
C GLY A 176 6.26 -8.92 23.42
N VAL A 177 6.65 -9.46 22.27
CA VAL A 177 8.02 -9.34 21.79
C VAL A 177 8.32 -7.90 21.36
N ARG A 178 9.30 -7.28 22.04
CA ARG A 178 9.68 -5.88 21.83
C ARG A 178 10.99 -5.80 21.02
N ARG A 179 11.06 -4.84 20.09
CA ARG A 179 12.22 -4.61 19.24
C ARG A 179 12.59 -3.13 19.19
N LEU A 180 13.89 -2.85 19.14
CA LEU A 180 14.45 -1.55 18.85
C LEU A 180 15.46 -1.71 17.71
N ILE A 181 15.12 -1.21 16.53
CA ILE A 181 16.01 -1.15 15.37
C ILE A 181 16.59 0.25 15.29
N ARG A 182 17.91 0.36 15.22
CA ARG A 182 18.63 1.64 15.13
C ARG A 182 19.40 1.69 13.82
N VAL A 183 19.64 2.90 13.31
CA VAL A 183 20.35 3.10 12.03
C VAL A 183 21.74 2.43 12.04
N GLN A 184 22.46 2.47 13.17
CA GLN A 184 23.77 1.83 13.30
C GLN A 184 23.73 0.29 13.34
N ASP A 185 22.58 -0.31 13.55
CA ASP A 185 22.43 -1.77 13.60
C ASP A 185 22.14 -2.36 12.20
N LEU A 186 21.94 -1.50 11.19
CA LEU A 186 21.55 -1.92 9.86
C LEU A 186 22.74 -2.52 9.09
N PRO A 187 22.52 -3.60 8.30
CA PRO A 187 23.55 -4.14 7.44
C PRO A 187 23.86 -3.17 6.28
N PRO A 188 25.00 -3.33 5.62
CA PRO A 188 25.25 -2.60 4.38
C PRO A 188 24.26 -3.00 3.28
N PRO A 189 23.98 -2.10 2.29
CA PRO A 189 23.17 -2.44 1.14
C PRO A 189 23.66 -3.71 0.43
N PHE A 190 22.72 -4.56 0.01
CA PHE A 190 22.98 -5.82 -0.69
C PHE A 190 23.78 -6.86 0.11
N ALA A 191 23.77 -6.79 1.44
CA ALA A 191 24.35 -7.83 2.30
C ALA A 191 23.71 -9.21 2.07
N THR A 192 22.45 -9.23 1.65
CA THR A 192 21.74 -10.41 1.14
C THR A 192 21.19 -10.12 -0.24
N GLY A 193 20.87 -11.17 -1.01
CA GLY A 193 20.12 -11.03 -2.25
C GLY A 193 18.71 -10.50 -1.99
N SER A 194 18.15 -9.77 -2.95
CA SER A 194 16.75 -9.36 -2.87
C SER A 194 15.86 -10.52 -3.26
N ALA A 195 15.18 -11.10 -2.29
CA ALA A 195 14.31 -12.25 -2.51
C ALA A 195 12.94 -11.82 -3.09
N HIS A 196 12.34 -12.74 -3.83
CA HIS A 196 10.95 -12.67 -4.29
C HIS A 196 10.16 -13.84 -3.68
N ASN A 197 9.47 -13.58 -2.58
CA ASN A 197 8.78 -14.59 -1.80
C ASN A 197 7.34 -14.15 -1.49
N SER A 198 6.54 -13.97 -2.56
CA SER A 198 5.12 -13.61 -2.41
C SER A 198 4.37 -14.72 -1.66
N PRO A 199 3.49 -14.36 -0.73
CA PRO A 199 2.76 -15.36 0.05
C PRO A 199 1.69 -16.07 -0.78
N ARG A 200 1.54 -17.37 -0.59
CA ARG A 200 0.33 -18.07 -1.00
C ARG A 200 -0.75 -17.86 0.06
N VAL A 201 -1.93 -17.47 -0.37
CA VAL A 201 -3.07 -17.34 0.55
C VAL A 201 -3.66 -18.73 0.79
N ALA A 202 -3.56 -19.20 2.01
CA ALA A 202 -4.25 -20.41 2.47
C ALA A 202 -5.67 -20.04 2.97
N PRO A 203 -6.69 -20.87 2.71
CA PRO A 203 -7.99 -20.69 3.34
C PRO A 203 -7.85 -20.69 4.86
N ARG A 204 -8.50 -19.75 5.54
CA ARG A 204 -8.53 -19.73 6.99
C ARG A 204 -9.28 -20.95 7.54
N ARG A 205 -8.65 -21.72 8.40
CA ARG A 205 -9.33 -22.79 9.13
C ARG A 205 -10.39 -22.18 10.04
N ALA A 206 -11.50 -22.88 10.27
CA ALA A 206 -12.61 -22.36 11.06
C ALA A 206 -12.21 -22.01 12.51
N ASP A 207 -11.25 -22.75 13.05
CA ASP A 207 -10.69 -22.56 14.41
C ASP A 207 -9.52 -21.56 14.44
N ALA A 208 -8.96 -21.18 13.30
CA ALA A 208 -7.82 -20.25 13.26
C ALA A 208 -8.20 -18.87 13.81
N ARG A 209 -7.39 -18.41 14.75
CA ARG A 209 -7.49 -17.09 15.39
C ARG A 209 -6.09 -16.48 15.45
N PRO A 210 -5.97 -15.17 15.28
CA PRO A 210 -4.72 -14.51 15.62
C PRO A 210 -4.49 -14.55 17.13
N ARG A 211 -3.25 -14.40 17.53
CA ARG A 211 -2.82 -14.43 18.94
C ARG A 211 -2.58 -13.01 19.42
N ALA A 212 -3.13 -12.66 20.56
CA ALA A 212 -2.95 -11.39 21.28
C ALA A 212 -2.23 -11.63 22.61
N PRO A 213 -1.74 -10.59 23.32
CA PRO A 213 -1.14 -10.72 24.64
C PRO A 213 -2.07 -11.39 25.66
N GLU A 214 -1.50 -11.94 26.71
CA GLU A 214 -2.26 -12.48 27.84
C GLU A 214 -3.23 -11.43 28.37
N GLY A 215 -4.44 -11.85 28.76
CA GLY A 215 -5.50 -10.96 29.21
C GLY A 215 -6.27 -10.28 28.08
N TRP A 216 -6.00 -10.61 26.81
CA TRP A 216 -6.77 -10.14 25.64
C TRP A 216 -7.54 -11.28 25.00
N ARG A 217 -8.74 -10.96 24.50
CA ARG A 217 -9.59 -11.87 23.73
C ARG A 217 -9.65 -11.43 22.28
N VAL A 218 -9.62 -12.41 21.36
CA VAL A 218 -9.73 -12.20 19.93
C VAL A 218 -11.00 -12.85 19.40
N ASP A 219 -11.89 -12.05 18.83
CA ASP A 219 -13.16 -12.49 18.25
C ASP A 219 -13.19 -12.19 16.73
N LEU A 220 -13.87 -13.04 15.97
CA LEU A 220 -14.18 -12.78 14.57
C LEU A 220 -15.39 -11.83 14.51
N PHE A 221 -15.11 -10.53 14.33
CA PHE A 221 -16.13 -9.48 14.36
C PHE A 221 -16.99 -9.46 13.09
N ALA A 222 -16.37 -9.62 11.92
CA ALA A 222 -17.09 -9.73 10.65
C ALA A 222 -16.31 -10.61 9.67
N GLU A 223 -17.02 -11.19 8.70
CA GLU A 223 -16.45 -12.02 7.63
C GLU A 223 -17.22 -11.82 6.32
N ARG A 224 -16.72 -12.35 5.22
CA ARG A 224 -17.30 -12.25 3.87
C ARG A 224 -17.29 -10.82 3.29
N LEU A 225 -16.36 -10.00 3.75
CA LEU A 225 -16.07 -8.72 3.14
C LEU A 225 -15.18 -8.93 1.89
N GLU A 226 -15.24 -8.01 0.95
CA GLU A 226 -14.50 -8.09 -0.31
C GLU A 226 -13.25 -7.21 -0.26
N GLN A 227 -12.10 -7.80 0.13
CA GLN A 227 -10.84 -7.09 0.35
C GLN A 227 -10.99 -5.86 1.25
N PRO A 228 -11.43 -6.02 2.51
CA PRO A 228 -11.55 -4.89 3.43
C PRO A 228 -10.16 -4.29 3.70
N ARG A 229 -10.04 -3.01 3.46
CA ARG A 229 -8.77 -2.30 3.61
C ARG A 229 -8.81 -1.36 4.80
N GLN A 230 -9.00 -0.06 4.59
CA GLN A 230 -9.04 0.91 5.70
C GLN A 230 -10.34 0.77 6.50
N ILE A 231 -10.25 1.04 7.79
CA ILE A 231 -11.34 0.98 8.75
C ILE A 231 -11.38 2.26 9.57
N ARG A 232 -12.55 2.79 9.82
CA ARG A 232 -12.81 3.92 10.74
C ARG A 232 -14.05 3.65 11.57
N VAL A 233 -14.08 4.16 12.77
CA VAL A 233 -15.24 4.09 13.64
C VAL A 233 -15.83 5.48 13.77
N ALA A 234 -17.13 5.59 13.46
CA ALA A 234 -17.87 6.82 13.64
C ALA A 234 -18.08 7.11 15.13
N PRO A 235 -18.27 8.37 15.54
CA PRO A 235 -18.50 8.71 16.95
C PRO A 235 -19.65 7.94 17.62
N GLY A 236 -20.69 7.58 16.86
CA GLY A 236 -21.80 6.76 17.35
C GLY A 236 -21.51 5.24 17.43
N GLY A 237 -20.30 4.81 17.03
CA GLY A 237 -19.86 3.42 17.13
C GLY A 237 -20.03 2.59 15.85
N ASP A 238 -20.67 3.09 14.82
CA ASP A 238 -20.74 2.41 13.52
C ASP A 238 -19.36 2.28 12.88
N VAL A 239 -19.08 1.11 12.33
CA VAL A 239 -17.76 0.77 11.75
C VAL A 239 -17.80 0.90 10.23
N PHE A 240 -17.01 1.80 9.68
CA PHE A 240 -16.90 2.04 8.25
C PHE A 240 -15.66 1.34 7.68
N ILE A 241 -15.84 0.61 6.58
CA ILE A 241 -14.78 -0.18 5.94
C ILE A 241 -14.73 0.12 4.46
N ALA A 242 -13.55 0.47 3.96
CA ALA A 242 -13.29 0.59 2.53
C ALA A 242 -13.01 -0.80 1.94
N GLU A 243 -13.88 -1.25 1.06
CA GLU A 243 -13.67 -2.41 0.18
C GLU A 243 -13.08 -1.89 -1.14
N THR A 244 -11.78 -1.63 -1.15
CA THR A 244 -11.07 -0.89 -2.21
C THR A 244 -11.28 -1.51 -3.60
N ALA A 245 -11.12 -2.84 -3.72
CA ALA A 245 -11.27 -3.52 -5.02
C ALA A 245 -12.72 -3.53 -5.51
N ALA A 246 -13.69 -3.54 -4.59
CA ALA A 246 -15.11 -3.49 -4.91
C ALA A 246 -15.61 -2.05 -5.19
N GLY A 247 -14.78 -1.03 -4.91
CA GLY A 247 -15.14 0.37 -5.11
C GLY A 247 -16.26 0.86 -4.21
N ARG A 248 -16.32 0.39 -2.96
CA ARG A 248 -17.44 0.73 -2.06
C ARG A 248 -17.01 0.92 -0.61
N ILE A 249 -17.88 1.58 0.16
CA ILE A 249 -17.78 1.72 1.62
C ILE A 249 -18.89 0.89 2.27
N ARG A 250 -18.49 0.04 3.24
CA ARG A 250 -19.42 -0.71 4.09
C ARG A 250 -19.60 -0.02 5.44
N VAL A 251 -20.79 -0.18 6.00
CA VAL A 251 -21.10 0.16 7.40
C VAL A 251 -21.50 -1.11 8.14
N LEU A 252 -20.85 -1.37 9.26
CA LEU A 252 -21.16 -2.45 10.16
C LEU A 252 -21.62 -1.86 11.49
N ARG A 253 -22.67 -2.42 12.06
CA ARG A 253 -23.21 -2.01 13.36
C ARG A 253 -23.19 -3.16 14.35
N ALA A 254 -22.75 -2.86 15.56
CA ALA A 254 -22.76 -3.76 16.69
C ALA A 254 -23.07 -2.99 17.96
N LYS A 255 -23.73 -3.62 18.93
CA LYS A 255 -23.87 -3.05 20.28
C LYS A 255 -22.50 -2.93 20.95
N ALA A 256 -22.38 -2.00 21.88
CA ALA A 256 -21.17 -1.87 22.70
C ALA A 256 -20.85 -3.22 23.39
N GLY A 257 -19.58 -3.64 23.30
CA GLY A 257 -19.12 -4.93 23.84
C GLY A 257 -19.49 -6.17 23.03
N ALA A 258 -20.28 -6.04 21.95
CA ALA A 258 -20.59 -7.17 21.08
C ALA A 258 -19.32 -7.71 20.41
N THR A 259 -19.21 -9.04 20.40
CA THR A 259 -18.05 -9.73 19.80
C THR A 259 -18.15 -9.86 18.28
N ARG A 260 -19.33 -9.57 17.72
CA ARG A 260 -19.65 -9.70 16.30
C ARG A 260 -20.54 -8.55 15.85
N ALA A 261 -20.34 -8.10 14.59
CA ALA A 261 -21.27 -7.19 13.93
C ALA A 261 -22.62 -7.89 13.70
N GLU A 262 -23.70 -7.22 14.05
CA GLU A 262 -25.05 -7.76 13.94
C GLU A 262 -25.66 -7.46 12.56
N GLN A 263 -25.30 -6.30 12.00
CA GLN A 263 -25.86 -5.79 10.75
C GLN A 263 -24.79 -5.07 9.93
N TRP A 264 -24.97 -5.05 8.60
CA TRP A 264 -24.12 -4.34 7.68
C TRP A 264 -24.86 -3.83 6.45
N TRP A 265 -24.38 -2.74 5.88
CA TRP A 265 -24.95 -2.11 4.68
C TRP A 265 -23.84 -1.62 3.76
N THR A 266 -24.21 -1.29 2.52
CA THR A 266 -23.37 -0.50 1.63
C THR A 266 -23.70 0.97 1.82
N PHE A 267 -22.73 1.75 2.34
CA PHE A 267 -22.91 3.19 2.52
C PHE A 267 -22.82 3.93 1.19
N ALA A 268 -21.81 3.63 0.38
CA ALA A 268 -21.60 4.19 -0.96
C ALA A 268 -20.90 3.16 -1.86
N ASP A 269 -21.14 3.24 -3.17
CA ASP A 269 -20.52 2.41 -4.20
C ASP A 269 -20.11 3.24 -5.41
N GLY A 270 -19.51 2.57 -6.42
CA GLY A 270 -19.05 3.24 -7.65
C GLY A 270 -17.84 4.16 -7.43
N LEU A 271 -17.08 3.99 -6.34
CA LEU A 271 -15.90 4.76 -6.00
C LEU A 271 -14.66 4.22 -6.73
N ASP A 272 -13.71 5.10 -7.06
CA ASP A 272 -12.46 4.72 -7.74
C ASP A 272 -11.37 4.34 -6.72
N GLY A 273 -11.35 3.07 -6.30
CA GLY A 273 -10.34 2.56 -5.38
C GLY A 273 -10.33 3.27 -4.03
N PRO A 274 -11.47 3.37 -3.31
CA PRO A 274 -11.55 4.08 -2.03
C PRO A 274 -10.63 3.42 -1.02
N PHE A 275 -9.92 4.24 -0.21
CA PHE A 275 -9.08 3.73 0.87
C PHE A 275 -9.30 4.55 2.14
N GLY A 276 -8.71 5.74 2.25
CA GLY A 276 -8.82 6.60 3.43
C GLY A 276 -10.20 7.15 3.63
N MET A 277 -10.59 7.28 4.88
CA MET A 277 -11.87 7.87 5.29
C MET A 277 -11.65 8.79 6.48
N GLY A 278 -12.38 9.91 6.53
CA GLY A 278 -12.34 10.83 7.66
C GLY A 278 -13.69 11.46 7.93
N PHE A 279 -14.12 11.45 9.18
CA PHE A 279 -15.33 12.17 9.61
C PHE A 279 -15.02 13.63 9.88
N TYR A 280 -15.86 14.55 9.40
CA TYR A 280 -15.66 15.99 9.52
C TYR A 280 -16.96 16.73 9.88
N PRO A 281 -16.92 17.77 10.76
CA PRO A 281 -15.75 18.15 11.57
C PRO A 281 -15.34 17.04 12.54
N PRO A 282 -14.06 17.03 13.01
CA PRO A 282 -13.64 16.13 14.08
C PRO A 282 -14.49 16.35 15.35
N GLY A 283 -14.79 15.27 16.06
CA GLY A 283 -15.58 15.34 17.29
C GLY A 283 -16.88 14.53 17.22
N PRO A 284 -17.82 14.76 18.15
CA PRO A 284 -18.96 13.85 18.35
C PRO A 284 -20.07 13.99 17.29
N SER A 285 -20.09 15.06 16.50
CA SER A 285 -21.19 15.36 15.57
C SER A 285 -20.71 15.71 14.16
N PRO A 286 -20.02 14.79 13.46
CA PRO A 286 -19.58 15.02 12.10
C PRO A 286 -20.78 15.18 11.14
N GLN A 287 -20.61 16.01 10.14
CA GLN A 287 -21.60 16.30 9.10
C GLN A 287 -21.22 15.69 7.74
N TRP A 288 -19.98 15.24 7.62
CA TRP A 288 -19.41 14.73 6.39
C TRP A 288 -18.58 13.48 6.64
N LEU A 289 -18.64 12.54 5.69
CA LEU A 289 -17.66 11.48 5.52
C LEU A 289 -16.82 11.79 4.28
N TYR A 290 -15.54 12.06 4.47
CA TYR A 290 -14.57 12.20 3.38
C TYR A 290 -14.02 10.84 3.00
N VAL A 291 -13.81 10.64 1.70
CA VAL A 291 -13.23 9.40 1.14
C VAL A 291 -12.12 9.79 0.18
N ALA A 292 -10.93 9.28 0.42
CA ALA A 292 -9.80 9.42 -0.49
C ALA A 292 -9.82 8.25 -1.49
N GLU A 293 -9.89 8.59 -2.77
CA GLU A 293 -9.85 7.67 -3.91
C GLU A 293 -8.44 7.67 -4.54
N ASN A 294 -8.24 6.93 -5.61
CA ASN A 294 -6.93 6.80 -6.27
C ASN A 294 -6.23 8.13 -6.56
N ASN A 295 -6.97 9.16 -6.99
CA ASN A 295 -6.35 10.46 -7.33
C ASN A 295 -7.19 11.68 -6.96
N ARG A 296 -8.22 11.53 -6.13
CA ARG A 296 -9.07 12.63 -5.68
C ARG A 296 -9.58 12.39 -4.27
N VAL A 297 -10.14 13.43 -3.66
CA VAL A 297 -10.89 13.33 -2.41
C VAL A 297 -12.33 13.74 -2.68
N VAL A 298 -13.27 12.91 -2.26
CA VAL A 298 -14.70 13.18 -2.29
C VAL A 298 -15.27 13.22 -0.89
N ARG A 299 -16.46 13.81 -0.68
CA ARG A 299 -17.19 13.76 0.59
C ARG A 299 -18.66 13.48 0.37
N PHE A 300 -19.27 12.87 1.37
CA PHE A 300 -20.70 12.59 1.44
C PHE A 300 -21.30 13.30 2.64
N PRO A 301 -22.51 13.90 2.53
CA PRO A 301 -23.26 14.31 3.70
C PRO A 301 -23.49 13.13 4.63
N TYR A 302 -23.21 13.32 5.91
CA TYR A 302 -23.28 12.27 6.93
C TYR A 302 -24.02 12.76 8.18
N ARG A 303 -24.79 11.88 8.78
CA ARG A 303 -25.31 12.00 10.13
C ARG A 303 -25.10 10.70 10.85
N GLU A 304 -24.95 10.77 12.17
CA GLU A 304 -24.86 9.59 13.02
C GLU A 304 -26.02 8.61 12.74
N GLY A 305 -25.67 7.33 12.60
CA GLY A 305 -26.60 6.26 12.29
C GLY A 305 -26.95 6.09 10.82
N ASP A 306 -26.36 6.87 9.90
CA ASP A 306 -26.56 6.68 8.47
C ASP A 306 -25.97 5.34 8.00
N THR A 307 -26.78 4.52 7.37
CA THR A 307 -26.40 3.24 6.76
C THR A 307 -26.22 3.32 5.26
N SER A 308 -26.58 4.45 4.64
CA SER A 308 -26.38 4.78 3.23
C SER A 308 -26.11 6.27 3.08
N ALA A 309 -25.37 6.65 2.05
CA ALA A 309 -25.08 8.04 1.75
C ALA A 309 -26.38 8.82 1.45
N ARG A 310 -26.49 10.04 2.01
CA ARG A 310 -27.67 10.89 1.87
C ARG A 310 -27.81 11.58 0.52
N GLY A 311 -26.86 11.36 -0.39
CA GLY A 311 -26.85 11.99 -1.71
C GLY A 311 -25.60 11.59 -2.49
N ARG A 312 -25.37 12.29 -3.60
CA ARG A 312 -24.15 12.09 -4.39
C ARG A 312 -22.94 12.66 -3.65
N SER A 313 -21.77 12.08 -3.92
CA SER A 313 -20.51 12.65 -3.44
C SER A 313 -20.23 14.01 -4.04
N GLU A 314 -19.62 14.88 -3.25
CA GLU A 314 -19.04 16.14 -3.69
C GLU A 314 -17.53 15.96 -3.85
N VAL A 315 -16.96 16.50 -4.95
CA VAL A 315 -15.51 16.50 -5.14
C VAL A 315 -14.91 17.63 -4.33
N VAL A 316 -14.01 17.29 -3.41
CA VAL A 316 -13.29 18.24 -2.53
C VAL A 316 -11.93 18.58 -3.13
N VAL A 317 -11.14 17.57 -3.53
CA VAL A 317 -9.88 17.73 -4.25
C VAL A 317 -9.99 16.93 -5.54
N ALA A 318 -9.95 17.61 -6.67
CA ALA A 318 -10.18 16.99 -7.98
C ALA A 318 -8.99 16.15 -8.45
N GLU A 319 -7.77 16.56 -8.08
CA GLU A 319 -6.53 15.89 -8.46
C GLU A 319 -5.46 16.02 -7.37
N LEU A 320 -4.96 14.88 -6.91
CA LEU A 320 -3.89 14.81 -5.90
C LEU A 320 -2.50 14.83 -6.54
N SER A 321 -2.35 14.20 -7.70
CA SER A 321 -1.10 14.13 -8.46
C SER A 321 -1.42 14.16 -9.96
N PRO A 322 -0.60 14.81 -10.80
CA PRO A 322 -0.79 14.82 -12.26
C PRO A 322 -0.59 13.44 -12.89
N THR A 323 -0.15 12.45 -12.12
CA THR A 323 0.10 11.09 -12.59
C THR A 323 -0.71 10.06 -11.79
N THR A 324 -1.10 8.97 -12.44
CA THR A 324 -1.85 7.86 -11.84
C THR A 324 -1.04 6.57 -11.89
N GLY A 325 -1.36 5.60 -11.05
CA GLY A 325 -0.66 4.31 -10.94
C GLY A 325 0.34 4.28 -9.78
N GLY A 326 1.23 3.30 -9.77
CA GLY A 326 2.13 3.03 -8.65
C GLY A 326 1.38 2.70 -7.37
N HIS A 327 1.77 3.32 -6.25
CA HIS A 327 1.00 3.22 -5.02
C HIS A 327 -0.30 4.01 -5.16
N THR A 328 -1.43 3.33 -5.05
CA THR A 328 -2.78 3.89 -5.27
C THR A 328 -3.54 4.20 -3.99
N THR A 329 -3.06 3.72 -2.84
CA THR A 329 -3.69 4.05 -1.56
C THR A 329 -3.48 5.52 -1.19
N ARG A 330 -4.53 6.15 -0.67
CA ARG A 330 -4.55 7.52 -0.18
C ARG A 330 -5.27 7.53 1.15
N ASP A 331 -4.63 7.98 2.22
CA ASP A 331 -5.35 8.19 3.48
C ASP A 331 -5.72 9.66 3.63
N VAL A 332 -6.79 9.94 4.38
CA VAL A 332 -7.26 11.29 4.70
C VAL A 332 -7.57 11.40 6.17
N VAL A 333 -6.98 12.41 6.83
CA VAL A 333 -7.23 12.72 8.24
C VAL A 333 -7.28 14.23 8.46
N PHE A 334 -7.89 14.65 9.56
CA PHE A 334 -8.02 16.07 9.92
C PHE A 334 -7.22 16.38 11.18
N SER A 335 -6.67 17.60 11.25
CA SER A 335 -6.13 18.13 12.51
C SER A 335 -7.22 18.21 13.59
N LEU A 336 -6.84 18.16 14.87
CA LEU A 336 -7.81 18.16 15.98
C LEU A 336 -8.71 19.40 15.99
N ASP A 337 -8.20 20.55 15.55
CA ASP A 337 -8.95 21.80 15.41
C ASP A 337 -9.83 21.85 14.14
N GLY A 338 -9.79 20.81 13.31
CA GLY A 338 -10.54 20.70 12.07
C GLY A 338 -10.11 21.66 10.95
N LYS A 339 -9.02 22.42 11.10
CA LYS A 339 -8.63 23.43 10.10
C LYS A 339 -7.78 22.89 8.97
N ARG A 340 -7.15 21.74 9.13
CA ARG A 340 -6.28 21.11 8.14
C ARG A 340 -6.76 19.73 7.78
N MET A 341 -6.80 19.44 6.50
CA MET A 341 -7.01 18.13 5.92
C MET A 341 -5.68 17.63 5.36
N PHE A 342 -5.19 16.51 5.86
CA PHE A 342 -3.97 15.86 5.38
C PHE A 342 -4.34 14.70 4.46
N VAL A 343 -3.63 14.59 3.33
CA VAL A 343 -3.83 13.50 2.37
C VAL A 343 -2.46 12.90 1.99
N SER A 344 -2.30 11.61 2.17
CA SER A 344 -1.06 10.92 1.77
C SER A 344 -1.07 10.52 0.29
N VAL A 345 0.08 10.64 -0.37
CA VAL A 345 0.26 10.23 -1.77
C VAL A 345 1.56 9.43 -1.90
N GLY A 346 1.45 8.12 -2.07
CA GLY A 346 2.61 7.24 -2.25
C GLY A 346 3.31 7.44 -3.61
N SER A 347 4.56 7.00 -3.73
CA SER A 347 5.35 7.07 -4.95
C SER A 347 4.72 6.30 -6.10
N GLN A 348 5.10 6.65 -7.33
CA GLN A 348 4.69 5.90 -8.51
C GLN A 348 5.60 4.69 -8.76
N SER A 349 6.87 4.80 -8.39
CA SER A 349 7.89 3.79 -8.61
C SER A 349 8.58 3.37 -7.31
N ASN A 350 9.50 2.42 -7.42
CA ASN A 350 10.29 1.98 -6.26
C ASN A 350 11.28 3.06 -5.79
N VAL A 351 12.05 3.67 -6.70
CA VAL A 351 13.10 4.66 -6.38
C VAL A 351 13.23 5.78 -7.42
N ALA A 352 12.17 6.13 -8.13
CA ALA A 352 12.12 7.23 -9.09
C ALA A 352 13.18 7.12 -10.23
N GLU A 353 13.51 5.90 -10.68
CA GLU A 353 14.43 5.74 -11.81
C GLU A 353 13.91 6.47 -13.05
N GLY A 354 14.80 7.26 -13.66
CA GLY A 354 14.49 7.93 -14.92
C GLY A 354 13.58 9.16 -14.84
N ILE A 355 13.45 9.80 -13.67
CA ILE A 355 12.67 11.07 -13.55
C ILE A 355 13.27 12.25 -14.31
N GLY A 356 14.44 12.06 -14.96
CA GLY A 356 15.17 13.11 -15.64
C GLY A 356 16.02 13.95 -14.70
N LYS A 357 16.92 14.75 -15.30
CA LYS A 357 17.83 15.62 -14.56
C LYS A 357 17.35 17.07 -14.59
N LYS A 358 17.59 17.80 -13.53
CA LYS A 358 17.40 19.25 -13.41
C LYS A 358 18.74 19.89 -13.07
N THR A 359 18.96 21.14 -13.50
CA THR A 359 20.12 21.92 -13.05
C THR A 359 19.95 22.33 -11.59
N PRO A 360 21.01 22.70 -10.88
CA PRO A 360 20.89 23.20 -9.49
C PRO A 360 19.92 24.39 -9.36
N GLU A 361 19.84 25.28 -10.34
CA GLU A 361 18.90 26.41 -10.37
C GLU A 361 17.46 25.92 -10.50
N GLN A 362 17.22 24.98 -11.40
CA GLN A 362 15.89 24.36 -11.58
C GLN A 362 15.46 23.59 -10.34
N ILE A 363 16.39 22.94 -9.65
CA ILE A 363 16.11 22.25 -8.39
C ILE A 363 15.70 23.25 -7.30
N ARG A 364 16.46 24.34 -7.11
CA ARG A 364 16.12 25.36 -6.11
C ARG A 364 14.76 25.99 -6.38
N ALA A 365 14.46 26.33 -7.63
CA ALA A 365 13.16 26.87 -8.02
C ALA A 365 12.05 25.85 -7.74
N TRP A 366 12.26 24.57 -8.07
CA TRP A 366 11.29 23.50 -7.81
C TRP A 366 11.02 23.30 -6.32
N GLU A 367 12.07 23.22 -5.52
CA GLU A 367 11.94 23.00 -4.07
C GLU A 367 11.32 24.20 -3.33
N SER A 368 11.46 25.41 -3.86
CA SER A 368 10.79 26.58 -3.28
C SER A 368 9.26 26.51 -3.36
N GLU A 369 8.73 25.77 -4.34
CA GLU A 369 7.30 25.57 -4.56
C GLU A 369 6.79 24.25 -3.99
N HIS A 370 7.64 23.19 -4.03
CA HIS A 370 7.23 21.81 -3.74
C HIS A 370 7.84 21.24 -2.46
N GLY A 371 8.76 21.97 -1.81
CA GLY A 371 9.43 21.54 -0.58
C GLY A 371 10.74 20.80 -0.84
N LEU A 372 11.57 20.71 0.20
CA LEU A 372 12.89 20.08 0.18
C LEU A 372 12.77 18.63 -0.33
N GLY A 373 13.65 18.25 -1.27
CA GLY A 373 13.72 16.89 -1.81
C GLY A 373 12.47 16.43 -2.55
N ALA A 374 11.59 17.35 -2.97
CA ALA A 374 10.42 17.01 -3.79
C ALA A 374 10.83 16.47 -5.16
N THR A 375 10.25 15.36 -5.55
CA THR A 375 10.42 14.73 -6.85
C THR A 375 9.62 15.45 -7.95
N TRP A 376 9.99 15.22 -9.21
CA TRP A 376 9.38 15.85 -10.39
C TRP A 376 9.01 14.81 -11.46
N GLY A 377 8.51 15.27 -12.61
CA GLY A 377 8.11 14.40 -13.71
C GLY A 377 6.97 13.46 -13.32
N TYR A 378 7.12 12.17 -13.57
CA TYR A 378 6.07 11.20 -13.22
C TYR A 378 5.91 10.97 -11.71
N GLU A 379 6.85 11.46 -10.88
CA GLU A 379 6.77 11.46 -9.42
C GLU A 379 6.32 12.83 -8.85
N GLU A 380 5.81 13.72 -9.67
CA GLU A 380 5.32 15.03 -9.22
C GLU A 380 4.17 14.89 -8.24
N ARG A 381 4.26 15.59 -7.10
CA ARG A 381 3.32 15.52 -5.98
C ARG A 381 3.09 14.10 -5.45
N ARG A 382 4.15 13.27 -5.45
CA ARG A 382 4.13 11.90 -4.94
C ARG A 382 5.18 11.69 -3.86
N ALA A 383 5.11 10.56 -3.13
CA ALA A 383 5.95 10.27 -1.97
C ALA A 383 5.91 11.40 -0.92
N ASN A 384 4.72 11.87 -0.60
CA ASN A 384 4.51 13.03 0.25
C ASN A 384 3.21 12.93 1.06
N VAL A 385 3.05 13.89 1.96
CA VAL A 385 1.77 14.24 2.56
C VAL A 385 1.40 15.63 2.07
N LEU A 386 0.20 15.77 1.53
CA LEU A 386 -0.41 17.03 1.14
C LEU A 386 -1.25 17.60 2.29
N VAL A 387 -1.37 18.91 2.35
CA VAL A 387 -2.28 19.60 3.29
C VAL A 387 -3.16 20.57 2.53
N PHE A 388 -4.43 20.63 2.93
CA PHE A 388 -5.49 21.50 2.41
C PHE A 388 -6.29 22.06 3.58
N ASP A 389 -7.10 23.07 3.33
CA ASP A 389 -8.25 23.33 4.21
C ASP A 389 -9.33 22.23 4.01
N PRO A 390 -10.34 22.14 4.87
CA PRO A 390 -11.37 21.10 4.74
C PRO A 390 -12.19 21.18 3.45
N GLU A 391 -12.25 22.35 2.81
CA GLU A 391 -12.93 22.55 1.51
C GLU A 391 -12.02 22.23 0.31
N GLY A 392 -10.81 21.68 0.56
CA GLY A 392 -9.85 21.30 -0.47
C GLY A 392 -9.06 22.45 -1.08
N LYS A 393 -9.11 23.64 -0.48
CA LYS A 393 -8.38 24.82 -0.95
C LYS A 393 -7.01 24.94 -0.29
N GLY A 394 -6.14 25.80 -0.85
CA GLY A 394 -4.83 26.09 -0.28
C GLY A 394 -3.88 24.89 -0.30
N GLY A 395 -4.07 23.97 -1.25
CA GLY A 395 -3.31 22.73 -1.36
C GLY A 395 -1.80 22.96 -1.53
N ARG A 396 -1.00 22.35 -0.65
CA ARG A 396 0.46 22.36 -0.71
C ARG A 396 1.04 21.08 -0.13
N ILE A 397 2.31 20.85 -0.38
CA ILE A 397 3.02 19.73 0.23
C ILE A 397 3.32 20.06 1.69
N PHE A 398 2.98 19.15 2.60
CA PHE A 398 3.24 19.24 4.02
C PHE A 398 4.61 18.66 4.38
N ALA A 399 4.94 17.48 3.82
CA ALA A 399 6.23 16.80 3.99
C ALA A 399 6.53 15.95 2.76
N THR A 400 7.81 15.75 2.46
CA THR A 400 8.31 15.02 1.28
C THR A 400 9.13 13.79 1.67
N GLY A 401 9.41 12.93 0.68
CA GLY A 401 10.33 11.80 0.84
C GLY A 401 9.79 10.65 1.69
N LEU A 402 8.48 10.57 1.91
CA LEU A 402 7.77 9.44 2.50
C LEU A 402 7.32 8.52 1.37
N ARG A 403 8.12 7.50 1.02
CA ARG A 403 7.89 6.67 -0.18
C ARG A 403 6.44 6.23 -0.34
N ASN A 404 5.87 5.62 0.69
CA ASN A 404 4.47 5.22 0.67
C ASN A 404 3.88 5.31 2.09
N CYS A 405 3.50 6.52 2.50
CA CYS A 405 2.74 6.79 3.70
C CYS A 405 1.31 6.26 3.48
N VAL A 406 0.99 5.08 4.01
CA VAL A 406 -0.30 4.42 3.74
C VAL A 406 -1.33 4.75 4.80
N GLY A 407 -1.00 4.63 6.07
CA GLY A 407 -1.90 4.92 7.16
C GLY A 407 -1.49 6.16 7.92
N MET A 408 -2.41 7.09 8.11
CA MET A 408 -2.22 8.28 8.91
C MET A 408 -3.15 8.30 10.12
N ALA A 409 -2.67 8.89 11.21
CA ALA A 409 -3.49 9.22 12.37
C ALA A 409 -2.96 10.50 13.02
N VAL A 410 -3.86 11.27 13.64
CA VAL A 410 -3.48 12.43 14.47
C VAL A 410 -3.48 11.97 15.92
N HIS A 411 -2.37 12.21 16.62
CA HIS A 411 -2.25 11.82 18.02
C HIS A 411 -3.24 12.62 18.89
N PRO A 412 -4.11 11.94 19.67
CA PRO A 412 -5.25 12.60 20.30
C PRO A 412 -4.88 13.64 21.37
N ALA A 413 -3.71 13.52 21.99
CA ALA A 413 -3.27 14.45 23.03
C ALA A 413 -2.33 15.56 22.50
N THR A 414 -1.43 15.25 21.54
CA THR A 414 -0.45 16.23 21.05
C THR A 414 -0.88 16.95 19.77
N GLY A 415 -1.79 16.34 19.00
CA GLY A 415 -2.18 16.86 17.69
C GLY A 415 -1.16 16.60 16.58
N ASP A 416 -0.07 15.88 16.86
CA ASP A 416 0.92 15.50 15.87
C ASP A 416 0.33 14.55 14.82
N LEU A 417 0.64 14.83 13.56
CA LEU A 417 0.34 13.92 12.46
C LEU A 417 1.37 12.78 12.46
N TRP A 418 0.89 11.54 12.43
CA TRP A 418 1.71 10.35 12.31
C TRP A 418 1.43 9.60 11.00
N CYS A 419 2.45 8.93 10.51
CA CYS A 419 2.36 8.09 9.31
C CYS A 419 3.07 6.75 9.49
N SER A 420 2.43 5.71 8.98
CA SER A 420 2.96 4.36 8.78
C SER A 420 3.39 4.21 7.33
N THR A 421 4.69 3.97 7.08
CA THR A 421 5.32 4.07 5.75
C THR A 421 5.97 2.76 5.33
N ASN A 422 5.73 2.38 4.07
CA ASN A 422 6.47 1.31 3.40
C ASN A 422 7.67 1.91 2.66
N GLU A 423 8.86 1.41 2.95
CA GLU A 423 10.09 1.81 2.30
C GLU A 423 10.40 1.00 1.03
N ARG A 424 11.51 1.37 0.36
CA ARG A 424 11.93 0.83 -0.94
C ARG A 424 12.39 -0.61 -0.87
N ASP A 425 12.23 -1.31 -1.98
CA ASP A 425 12.64 -2.69 -2.17
C ASP A 425 13.98 -2.79 -2.91
N GLY A 426 14.56 -4.00 -2.91
CA GLY A 426 15.67 -4.35 -3.78
C GLY A 426 17.05 -4.06 -3.24
N MET A 427 17.23 -3.90 -1.91
CA MET A 427 18.53 -3.66 -1.26
C MET A 427 18.96 -4.78 -0.30
N GLY A 428 18.27 -5.93 -0.36
CA GLY A 428 18.47 -7.07 0.53
C GLY A 428 17.33 -7.21 1.54
N ASP A 429 17.38 -8.26 2.34
CA ASP A 429 16.29 -8.64 3.25
C ASP A 429 16.04 -7.62 4.38
N ASP A 430 17.10 -7.01 4.91
CA ASP A 430 17.02 -6.15 6.09
C ASP A 430 17.14 -4.63 5.77
N LEU A 431 17.00 -4.26 4.45
CA LEU A 431 17.00 -2.87 3.98
C LEU A 431 15.93 -2.60 2.93
N VAL A 432 15.26 -1.46 2.98
CA VAL A 432 15.32 -0.38 3.98
C VAL A 432 14.22 -0.61 4.98
N PRO A 433 14.42 -0.37 6.28
CA PRO A 433 13.36 -0.49 7.27
C PRO A 433 12.09 0.28 6.91
N ASP A 434 10.94 -0.37 7.01
CA ASP A 434 9.68 0.33 7.12
C ASP A 434 9.67 1.16 8.40
N HIS A 435 8.78 2.13 8.53
CA HIS A 435 8.78 2.98 9.71
C HIS A 435 7.43 3.57 10.06
N VAL A 436 7.28 3.94 11.33
CA VAL A 436 6.21 4.81 11.81
C VAL A 436 6.84 6.07 12.38
N THR A 437 6.32 7.24 12.01
CA THR A 437 6.91 8.51 12.41
C THR A 437 5.89 9.62 12.55
N ARG A 438 6.21 10.60 13.40
CA ARG A 438 5.56 11.91 13.39
C ARG A 438 5.96 12.65 12.12
N VAL A 439 4.99 13.09 11.36
CA VAL A 439 5.22 13.83 10.12
C VAL A 439 5.35 15.32 10.45
N LYS A 440 6.56 15.86 10.29
CA LYS A 440 6.87 17.26 10.58
C LYS A 440 6.69 18.10 9.33
N GLU A 441 6.07 19.28 9.48
CA GLU A 441 5.89 20.22 8.39
C GLU A 441 7.23 20.67 7.80
N GLY A 442 7.35 20.66 6.48
CA GLY A 442 8.58 21.01 5.76
C GLY A 442 9.69 19.95 5.80
N ALA A 443 9.53 18.85 6.54
CA ALA A 443 10.54 17.80 6.61
C ALA A 443 10.60 16.96 5.33
N TRP A 444 11.81 16.47 5.03
CA TRP A 444 12.08 15.49 3.99
C TRP A 444 12.61 14.20 4.61
N TYR A 445 12.00 13.05 4.27
CA TYR A 445 12.30 11.74 4.85
C TYR A 445 13.23 10.87 3.97
N GLY A 446 13.84 11.45 2.95
CA GLY A 446 14.96 10.87 2.21
C GLY A 446 14.62 10.26 0.85
N TRP A 447 13.46 9.67 0.67
CA TRP A 447 13.11 9.07 -0.62
C TRP A 447 13.09 10.13 -1.76
N PRO A 448 13.61 9.84 -2.95
CA PRO A 448 14.24 8.58 -3.37
C PRO A 448 15.75 8.55 -3.17
N TRP A 449 16.44 9.69 -3.01
CA TRP A 449 17.90 9.81 -3.10
C TRP A 449 18.64 9.30 -1.86
N TYR A 450 18.05 9.44 -0.69
CA TYR A 450 18.62 9.02 0.59
C TYR A 450 17.62 8.18 1.39
N TRP A 451 18.08 7.57 2.45
CA TRP A 451 17.27 6.87 3.44
C TRP A 451 17.89 7.00 4.82
N LEU A 452 17.08 7.13 5.86
CA LEU A 452 17.47 7.18 7.27
C LEU A 452 18.69 8.10 7.55
N GLY A 453 18.56 9.38 7.22
CA GLY A 453 19.60 10.38 7.43
C GLY A 453 20.53 10.52 6.23
N ASN A 454 21.79 10.07 6.35
CA ASN A 454 22.81 10.31 5.33
C ASN A 454 23.16 9.08 4.46
N ASN A 455 22.28 8.09 4.39
CA ASN A 455 22.51 6.92 3.57
C ASN A 455 22.03 7.19 2.14
N GLU A 456 22.96 7.37 1.19
CA GLU A 456 22.64 7.59 -0.21
C GLU A 456 22.17 6.30 -0.89
N ASP A 457 21.11 6.37 -1.68
CA ASP A 457 20.69 5.22 -2.50
C ASP A 457 21.68 5.00 -3.64
N SER A 458 22.34 3.86 -3.65
CA SER A 458 23.40 3.54 -4.61
C SER A 458 22.93 3.56 -6.07
N ARG A 459 21.64 3.33 -6.32
CA ARG A 459 21.02 3.39 -7.67
C ARG A 459 20.90 4.81 -8.21
N LEU A 460 20.90 5.81 -7.32
CA LEU A 460 20.79 7.24 -7.63
C LEU A 460 22.02 8.03 -7.21
N LYS A 461 23.15 7.33 -6.99
CA LYS A 461 24.38 7.90 -6.43
C LYS A 461 24.84 9.15 -7.18
N GLY A 462 25.15 10.20 -6.45
CA GLY A 462 25.68 11.47 -6.96
C GLY A 462 24.65 12.37 -7.65
N GLN A 463 23.36 11.99 -7.69
CA GLN A 463 22.33 12.83 -8.32
C GLN A 463 21.94 14.05 -7.48
N ARG A 464 21.96 13.92 -6.15
CA ARG A 464 21.56 15.00 -5.22
C ARG A 464 22.50 15.10 -4.01
N PRO A 465 23.81 15.40 -4.25
CA PRO A 465 24.78 15.52 -3.17
C PRO A 465 24.45 16.68 -2.21
N ASP A 466 23.67 17.65 -2.66
CA ASP A 466 23.16 18.79 -1.87
C ASP A 466 22.20 18.37 -0.75
N LEU A 467 21.63 17.18 -0.82
CA LEU A 467 20.70 16.62 0.18
C LEU A 467 21.39 15.77 1.26
N ALA A 468 22.70 15.55 1.16
CA ALA A 468 23.44 14.76 2.14
C ALA A 468 23.23 15.28 3.57
N GLY A 469 22.86 14.39 4.49
CA GLY A 469 22.60 14.72 5.90
C GLY A 469 21.31 15.50 6.18
N LYS A 470 20.47 15.77 5.19
CA LYS A 470 19.22 16.54 5.36
C LYS A 470 17.99 15.67 5.57
N ALA A 471 18.07 14.37 5.30
CA ALA A 471 16.91 13.50 5.48
C ALA A 471 16.59 13.32 6.97
N THR A 472 15.34 13.53 7.32
CA THR A 472 14.83 13.27 8.65
C THR A 472 14.85 11.77 8.92
N VAL A 473 15.42 11.35 10.05
CA VAL A 473 15.33 9.97 10.51
C VAL A 473 13.96 9.76 11.17
N PRO A 474 13.19 8.75 10.74
CA PRO A 474 11.91 8.41 11.36
C PRO A 474 12.04 8.02 12.82
N ASP A 475 10.95 8.22 13.58
CA ASP A 475 10.94 7.96 15.02
C ASP A 475 11.07 6.47 15.38
N VAL A 476 10.42 5.57 14.65
CA VAL A 476 10.37 4.13 14.92
C VAL A 476 10.66 3.35 13.65
N LEU A 477 11.77 2.62 13.62
CA LEU A 477 12.13 1.73 12.54
C LEU A 477 11.53 0.35 12.78
N ILE A 478 10.99 -0.24 11.71
CA ILE A 478 10.34 -1.55 11.72
C ILE A 478 11.14 -2.48 10.80
N GLN A 479 11.08 -3.79 11.02
CA GLN A 479 11.68 -4.78 10.12
C GLN A 479 11.33 -4.44 8.66
N SER A 480 12.36 -4.44 7.79
CA SER A 480 12.24 -4.11 6.37
C SER A 480 11.21 -5.01 5.68
N HIS A 481 10.50 -4.45 4.71
CA HIS A 481 9.50 -5.15 3.91
C HIS A 481 8.28 -5.67 4.69
N SER A 482 8.06 -5.21 5.93
CA SER A 482 6.86 -5.59 6.71
C SER A 482 5.56 -5.10 6.09
N ALA A 483 5.64 -4.15 5.17
CA ALA A 483 4.51 -3.47 4.52
C ALA A 483 3.57 -2.83 5.55
N SER A 484 4.07 -1.83 6.27
CA SER A 484 3.33 -1.11 7.30
C SER A 484 2.20 -0.28 6.70
N LEU A 485 0.95 -0.52 7.08
CA LEU A 485 -0.25 0.06 6.48
C LEU A 485 -1.05 0.93 7.46
N GLY A 486 -2.32 0.61 7.71
CA GLY A 486 -3.21 1.41 8.55
C GLY A 486 -2.73 1.54 9.99
N MET A 487 -2.98 2.70 10.60
CA MET A 487 -2.62 2.96 11.99
C MET A 487 -3.72 3.70 12.75
N THR A 488 -3.67 3.60 14.07
CA THR A 488 -4.55 4.30 15.02
C THR A 488 -3.83 4.51 16.36
N PHE A 489 -4.44 5.28 17.25
CA PHE A 489 -3.99 5.43 18.63
C PHE A 489 -5.00 4.83 19.59
N ARG A 490 -4.51 4.14 20.63
CA ARG A 490 -5.30 3.65 21.77
C ARG A 490 -4.53 3.94 23.07
N GLU A 491 -5.17 4.65 23.98
CA GLU A 491 -4.56 5.02 25.28
C GLU A 491 -3.19 5.71 25.15
N GLY A 492 -3.00 6.49 24.08
CA GLY A 492 -1.76 7.21 23.78
C GLY A 492 -0.74 6.43 22.95
N ASP A 493 -0.78 5.10 22.93
CA ASP A 493 0.12 4.29 22.12
C ASP A 493 -0.37 4.16 20.67
N GLY A 494 0.56 4.12 19.73
CA GLY A 494 0.26 3.83 18.33
C GLY A 494 0.05 2.33 18.10
N PHE A 495 -0.82 1.99 17.15
CA PHE A 495 -1.01 0.63 16.64
C PHE A 495 -0.96 0.67 15.12
N ALA A 496 -0.15 -0.19 14.49
CA ALA A 496 0.00 -0.25 13.04
C ALA A 496 -0.09 -1.68 12.52
N ALA A 497 -0.84 -1.86 11.44
CA ALA A 497 -0.97 -3.14 10.76
C ALA A 497 0.21 -3.37 9.82
N GLN A 498 0.77 -4.57 9.84
CA GLN A 498 1.85 -5.03 8.98
C GLN A 498 1.29 -6.06 8.01
N HIS A 499 1.19 -5.70 6.74
CA HIS A 499 0.57 -6.54 5.70
C HIS A 499 1.43 -7.76 5.35
N GLY A 500 2.74 -7.66 5.59
CA GLY A 500 3.71 -8.73 5.45
C GLY A 500 4.51 -8.72 4.16
N SER A 501 5.69 -9.29 4.26
CA SER A 501 6.77 -9.20 3.27
C SER A 501 6.51 -10.05 2.02
N TRP A 502 7.04 -9.55 0.89
CA TRP A 502 7.23 -10.31 -0.35
C TRP A 502 8.69 -10.21 -0.85
N ASN A 503 9.39 -9.11 -0.55
CA ASN A 503 10.79 -8.88 -0.96
C ASN A 503 11.75 -9.28 0.17
N ARG A 504 11.57 -10.47 0.73
CA ARG A 504 12.39 -11.03 1.79
C ARG A 504 12.38 -12.55 1.73
N GLU A 505 13.54 -13.19 1.93
CA GLU A 505 13.65 -14.64 1.92
C GLU A 505 12.81 -15.26 3.04
N ARG A 506 12.99 -14.78 4.27
CA ARG A 506 12.21 -15.22 5.43
C ARG A 506 11.12 -14.17 5.74
N ARG A 507 9.88 -14.65 5.85
CA ARG A 507 8.72 -13.76 6.05
C ARG A 507 8.84 -12.94 7.34
N THR A 508 8.40 -11.69 7.24
CA THR A 508 8.19 -10.79 8.38
C THR A 508 6.92 -9.97 8.17
N GLY A 509 6.49 -9.24 9.20
CA GLY A 509 5.19 -8.60 9.18
C GLY A 509 4.07 -9.62 9.40
N TYR A 510 2.92 -9.47 8.75
CA TYR A 510 1.71 -10.30 9.00
C TYR A 510 1.27 -10.24 10.46
N LYS A 511 1.22 -9.04 11.02
CA LYS A 511 0.92 -8.79 12.43
C LYS A 511 0.38 -7.38 12.64
N VAL A 512 -0.10 -7.08 13.82
CA VAL A 512 -0.28 -5.71 14.29
C VAL A 512 0.77 -5.44 15.34
N ILE A 513 1.43 -4.30 15.25
CA ILE A 513 2.41 -3.84 16.24
C ILE A 513 1.82 -2.73 17.08
N ARG A 514 2.29 -2.65 18.34
CA ARG A 514 2.10 -1.53 19.26
C ARG A 514 3.36 -0.68 19.26
N ILE A 515 3.21 0.63 19.27
CA ILE A 515 4.28 1.61 19.33
C ILE A 515 4.13 2.35 20.66
N PRO A 516 4.94 2.00 21.67
CA PRO A 516 4.88 2.65 22.97
C PRO A 516 5.25 4.13 22.87
N THR A 517 4.50 4.97 23.56
CA THR A 517 4.78 6.40 23.70
C THR A 517 4.98 6.80 25.16
N LYS A 518 5.71 7.87 25.37
CA LYS A 518 5.79 8.57 26.64
C LYS A 518 5.48 10.03 26.39
N ASP A 519 4.43 10.53 27.00
CA ASP A 519 3.94 11.90 26.81
C ASP A 519 3.70 12.25 25.33
N GLY A 520 3.19 11.28 24.55
CA GLY A 520 2.94 11.41 23.11
C GLY A 520 4.20 11.34 22.23
N VAL A 521 5.36 11.07 22.80
CA VAL A 521 6.64 10.88 22.08
C VAL A 521 6.93 9.39 21.99
N PRO A 522 7.18 8.83 20.78
CA PRO A 522 7.51 7.41 20.63
C PRO A 522 8.86 7.10 21.26
N THR A 523 8.96 5.91 21.89
CA THR A 523 10.18 5.46 22.56
C THR A 523 11.27 4.97 21.59
N GLY A 524 10.95 4.83 20.30
CA GLY A 524 11.78 4.21 19.27
C GLY A 524 11.55 2.69 19.15
N GLU A 525 10.91 2.08 20.12
CA GLU A 525 10.60 0.66 20.15
C GLU A 525 9.24 0.35 19.50
N TYR A 526 9.08 -0.90 19.09
CA TYR A 526 7.77 -1.46 18.81
C TYR A 526 7.63 -2.85 19.43
N GLU A 527 6.38 -3.27 19.62
CA GLU A 527 5.99 -4.54 20.24
C GLU A 527 5.04 -5.31 19.31
N ASP A 528 5.26 -6.61 19.14
CA ASP A 528 4.30 -7.47 18.47
C ASP A 528 3.02 -7.57 19.32
N PHE A 529 1.89 -7.13 18.77
CA PHE A 529 0.62 -7.12 19.51
C PHE A 529 -0.34 -8.23 19.05
N LEU A 530 -0.58 -8.35 17.74
CA LEU A 530 -1.47 -9.37 17.18
C LEU A 530 -0.72 -10.16 16.13
N THR A 531 -0.51 -11.45 16.35
CA THR A 531 0.32 -12.32 15.51
C THR A 531 -0.40 -13.60 15.08
N GLY A 532 0.27 -14.50 14.33
CA GLY A 532 -0.24 -15.84 14.01
C GLY A 532 -1.00 -15.94 12.69
N PHE A 533 -0.78 -15.02 11.75
CA PHE A 533 -1.37 -15.05 10.40
C PHE A 533 -0.56 -15.89 9.39
N VAL A 534 0.67 -16.25 9.73
CA VAL A 534 1.55 -17.07 8.89
C VAL A 534 1.34 -18.54 9.19
N VAL A 535 1.19 -19.37 8.15
CA VAL A 535 1.07 -20.83 8.24
C VAL A 535 2.45 -21.47 8.18
N ASP A 536 3.24 -21.11 7.17
CA ASP A 536 4.59 -21.60 6.92
C ASP A 536 5.38 -20.58 6.08
N GLN A 537 6.59 -20.96 5.65
CA GLN A 537 7.46 -20.11 4.82
C GLN A 537 6.84 -19.73 3.46
N ARG A 538 5.83 -20.43 2.98
CA ARG A 538 5.19 -20.19 1.67
C ARG A 538 3.78 -19.62 1.80
N SER A 539 3.11 -19.85 2.91
CA SER A 539 1.67 -19.65 3.04
C SER A 539 1.29 -18.78 4.23
N VAL A 540 0.29 -17.94 4.02
CA VAL A 540 -0.35 -17.12 5.06
C VAL A 540 -1.86 -17.28 4.96
N TRP A 541 -2.58 -17.18 6.08
CA TRP A 541 -4.03 -17.18 6.03
C TRP A 541 -4.63 -15.80 6.27
N GLY A 542 -3.83 -14.79 6.62
CA GLY A 542 -4.30 -13.43 6.84
C GLY A 542 -3.22 -12.39 6.62
N ARG A 543 -3.64 -11.19 6.20
CA ARG A 543 -2.80 -10.02 5.97
C ARG A 543 -3.48 -8.78 6.55
N PRO A 544 -3.08 -8.33 7.75
CA PRO A 544 -3.66 -7.15 8.39
C PRO A 544 -3.48 -5.88 7.56
N VAL A 545 -4.51 -5.02 7.50
CA VAL A 545 -4.48 -3.77 6.70
C VAL A 545 -4.85 -2.56 7.52
N GLY A 546 -6.08 -2.45 7.99
CA GLY A 546 -6.58 -1.31 8.75
C GLY A 546 -6.70 -1.64 10.23
N VAL A 547 -6.49 -0.63 11.06
CA VAL A 547 -6.67 -0.71 12.51
C VAL A 547 -7.49 0.48 12.98
N ALA A 548 -8.49 0.24 13.82
CA ALA A 548 -9.31 1.28 14.46
C ALA A 548 -9.68 0.90 15.89
N VAL A 549 -10.04 1.88 16.69
CA VAL A 549 -10.55 1.67 18.05
C VAL A 549 -12.06 1.73 18.03
N ALA A 550 -12.72 0.67 18.49
CA ALA A 550 -14.16 0.63 18.68
C ALA A 550 -14.60 1.53 19.85
N HIS A 551 -15.88 1.86 19.91
CA HIS A 551 -16.43 2.74 20.95
C HIS A 551 -16.19 2.23 22.38
N ASP A 552 -16.06 0.92 22.55
CA ASP A 552 -15.76 0.28 23.84
C ASP A 552 -14.26 0.07 24.11
N GLY A 553 -13.38 0.69 23.30
CA GLY A 553 -11.94 0.63 23.44
C GLY A 553 -11.28 -0.64 22.87
N ALA A 554 -12.03 -1.56 22.25
CA ALA A 554 -11.45 -2.70 21.55
C ALA A 554 -10.73 -2.26 20.26
N LEU A 555 -9.67 -2.96 19.87
CA LEU A 555 -9.09 -2.80 18.54
C LEU A 555 -9.87 -3.63 17.51
N LEU A 556 -10.16 -3.02 16.37
CA LEU A 556 -10.70 -3.68 15.19
C LEU A 556 -9.62 -3.71 14.12
N VAL A 557 -9.39 -4.89 13.53
CA VAL A 557 -8.34 -5.12 12.54
C VAL A 557 -8.95 -5.75 11.29
N THR A 558 -8.86 -5.07 10.16
CA THR A 558 -9.23 -5.65 8.86
C THR A 558 -8.14 -6.55 8.33
N GLU A 559 -8.53 -7.59 7.62
CA GLU A 559 -7.66 -8.56 6.95
C GLU A 559 -8.23 -8.82 5.54
N ASP A 560 -7.43 -8.55 4.49
CA ASP A 560 -7.93 -8.45 3.11
C ASP A 560 -7.89 -9.76 2.31
N THR A 561 -7.25 -10.81 2.81
CA THR A 561 -7.13 -12.08 2.08
C THR A 561 -8.33 -13.00 2.24
N ASN A 562 -8.90 -13.08 3.44
CA ASN A 562 -10.10 -13.87 3.74
C ASN A 562 -11.33 -12.99 4.01
N GLY A 563 -11.20 -11.68 3.87
CA GLY A 563 -12.33 -10.76 4.03
C GLY A 563 -12.87 -10.67 5.43
N THR A 564 -11.98 -10.59 6.44
CA THR A 564 -12.35 -10.64 7.85
C THR A 564 -12.04 -9.34 8.59
N VAL A 565 -12.78 -9.12 9.69
CA VAL A 565 -12.47 -8.12 10.72
C VAL A 565 -12.31 -8.85 12.04
N TRP A 566 -11.20 -8.60 12.72
CA TRP A 566 -10.89 -9.15 14.03
C TRP A 566 -11.10 -8.09 15.10
N ARG A 567 -11.77 -8.45 16.17
CA ARG A 567 -11.93 -7.63 17.38
C ARG A 567 -10.99 -8.14 18.46
N VAL A 568 -10.17 -7.25 19.01
CA VAL A 568 -9.20 -7.56 20.05
C VAL A 568 -9.50 -6.66 21.26
N ALA A 569 -9.95 -7.25 22.34
CA ALA A 569 -10.37 -6.54 23.54
C ALA A 569 -9.78 -7.16 24.80
N PRO A 570 -9.57 -6.40 25.89
CA PRO A 570 -9.25 -6.99 27.17
C PRO A 570 -10.28 -8.08 27.54
N ALA A 571 -9.80 -9.22 28.00
CA ALA A 571 -10.68 -10.24 28.56
C ALA A 571 -11.37 -9.67 29.79
N ALA A 572 -12.67 -9.94 29.93
CA ALA A 572 -13.36 -9.59 31.16
C ALA A 572 -12.60 -10.20 32.35
N ARG A 573 -12.23 -9.41 33.35
CA ARG A 573 -11.68 -9.95 34.57
C ARG A 573 -12.71 -10.94 35.14
N ALA A 574 -12.29 -12.20 35.32
CA ALA A 574 -13.13 -13.13 36.08
C ALA A 574 -13.46 -12.45 37.41
N ALA A 575 -14.74 -12.23 37.66
CA ALA A 575 -15.16 -11.74 38.96
C ALA A 575 -14.61 -12.74 39.98
N SER A 576 -13.67 -12.29 40.82
CA SER A 576 -13.18 -13.09 41.92
C SER A 576 -14.39 -13.40 42.79
N ARG A 577 -14.80 -14.67 42.78
CA ARG A 577 -15.84 -15.19 43.67
C ARG A 577 -15.31 -15.24 45.11
#